data_c63338b37b9be8a42823ec440c94a47e
#
_entry.id   c63338b37b9be8a42823ec440c94a47e
#
_cell.length_a   1.000
_cell.length_b   1.000
_cell.length_c   1.000
_cell.angle_alpha   90.00
_cell.angle_beta   90.00
_cell.angle_gamma   90.00
#
_symmetry.space_group_name_H-M   'P 1'
#
loop_
_entity.id
_entity.type
_entity.pdbx_description
1 polymer ?
#
loop_
_entity_poly.entity_id
_entity_poly.type
_entity_poly.pdbx_seq_one_letter_code
_entity_poly.pdbx_strand_id
1 'polypeptide(L)'
;MELNNSKIKIKAKNLNVYYGKKQALFDINLDINQKEVTALIGPSGCGKSTFIRCINRMNDVIDICKVEGSVEIDGAEINEKNVDVVTLREKVGMVFQKPNPFPKSIYDNIAYGPIIHGAAENKDQMDNIVETSLKKAALWDEVKDR
;
A
#
# COMPACT_ATOMS: atom_id res chain seq x y z
N MET A 1 -26.07 19.12 -12.43
CA MET A 1 -25.33 18.38 -11.38
C MET A 1 -24.84 17.11 -12.06
N GLU A 2 -23.65 17.12 -12.65
CA GLU A 2 -23.08 15.93 -13.29
C GLU A 2 -22.74 14.95 -12.17
N LEU A 3 -23.38 13.78 -12.19
CA LEU A 3 -23.02 12.63 -11.38
C LEU A 3 -21.60 12.25 -11.80
N ASN A 4 -20.63 12.61 -10.96
CA ASN A 4 -19.22 12.26 -11.14
C ASN A 4 -19.16 10.72 -11.14
N ASN A 5 -19.01 10.13 -12.34
CA ASN A 5 -18.93 8.69 -12.53
C ASN A 5 -17.52 8.21 -12.11
N SER A 6 -17.21 8.45 -10.82
CA SER A 6 -15.91 8.07 -10.26
C SER A 6 -15.82 6.55 -10.23
N LYS A 7 -14.85 6.01 -10.96
CA LYS A 7 -14.61 4.57 -11.03
C LYS A 7 -14.08 4.08 -9.68
N ILE A 8 -14.72 3.07 -9.11
CA ILE A 8 -14.26 2.42 -7.89
C ILE A 8 -12.89 1.79 -8.15
N LYS A 9 -11.91 2.13 -7.32
CA LYS A 9 -10.55 1.60 -7.37
C LYS A 9 -10.37 0.42 -6.42
N ILE A 10 -10.89 0.56 -5.19
CA ILE A 10 -10.82 -0.48 -4.17
C ILE A 10 -12.24 -0.71 -3.65
N LYS A 11 -12.61 -1.97 -3.49
CA LYS A 11 -13.90 -2.37 -2.95
C LYS A 11 -13.71 -3.42 -1.87
N ALA A 12 -14.10 -3.11 -0.65
CA ALA A 12 -14.19 -4.05 0.45
C ALA A 12 -15.64 -4.48 0.67
N LYS A 13 -15.87 -5.79 0.83
CA LYS A 13 -17.20 -6.38 1.08
C LYS A 13 -17.13 -7.38 2.22
N ASN A 14 -18.00 -7.19 3.22
CA ASN A 14 -18.15 -8.07 4.38
C ASN A 14 -16.79 -8.40 5.02
N LEU A 15 -15.87 -7.40 5.03
CA LEU A 15 -14.50 -7.60 5.48
C LEU A 15 -14.44 -7.71 7.00
N ASN A 16 -13.99 -8.86 7.49
CA ASN A 16 -13.78 -9.17 8.89
C ASN A 16 -12.32 -9.51 9.11
N VAL A 17 -11.72 -9.02 10.18
CA VAL A 17 -10.33 -9.34 10.53
C VAL A 17 -10.22 -9.73 11.98
N TYR A 18 -9.47 -10.81 12.23
CA TYR A 18 -9.25 -11.39 13.54
C TYR A 18 -7.75 -11.47 13.84
N TYR A 19 -7.37 -11.18 15.06
CA TYR A 19 -6.05 -11.47 15.64
C TYR A 19 -6.22 -12.54 16.73
N GLY A 20 -5.99 -13.79 16.37
CA GLY A 20 -6.36 -14.93 17.21
C GLY A 20 -7.87 -14.93 17.49
N LYS A 21 -8.25 -14.80 18.76
CA LYS A 21 -9.67 -14.76 19.18
C LYS A 21 -10.28 -13.37 19.16
N LYS A 22 -9.48 -12.33 18.96
CA LYS A 22 -9.96 -10.93 18.99
C LYS A 22 -10.32 -10.45 17.59
N GLN A 23 -11.57 -10.12 17.37
CA GLN A 23 -12.00 -9.45 16.14
C GLN A 23 -11.61 -7.97 16.15
N ALA A 24 -11.03 -7.48 15.06
CA ALA A 24 -10.54 -6.12 14.90
C ALA A 24 -11.34 -5.32 13.86
N LEU A 25 -11.90 -5.99 12.84
CA LEU A 25 -12.81 -5.38 11.88
C LEU A 25 -14.10 -6.21 11.82
N PHE A 26 -15.22 -5.53 11.72
CA PHE A 26 -16.56 -6.11 11.79
C PHE A 26 -17.34 -5.70 10.55
N ASP A 27 -17.51 -6.61 9.60
CA ASP A 27 -18.35 -6.47 8.42
C ASP A 27 -18.14 -5.13 7.67
N ILE A 28 -16.89 -4.79 7.38
CA ILE A 28 -16.56 -3.54 6.71
C ILE A 28 -16.95 -3.65 5.23
N ASN A 29 -17.79 -2.69 4.81
CA ASN A 29 -18.22 -2.49 3.44
C ASN A 29 -17.84 -1.06 3.04
N LEU A 30 -16.86 -0.92 2.11
CA LEU A 30 -16.31 0.37 1.73
C LEU A 30 -15.83 0.37 0.28
N ASP A 31 -16.27 1.37 -0.47
CA ASP A 31 -15.78 1.67 -1.82
C ASP A 31 -14.85 2.88 -1.77
N ILE A 32 -13.67 2.78 -2.40
CA ILE A 32 -12.70 3.86 -2.56
C ILE A 32 -12.54 4.14 -4.05
N ASN A 33 -12.76 5.38 -4.44
CA ASN A 33 -12.68 5.79 -5.83
C ASN A 33 -11.25 6.04 -6.28
N GLN A 34 -11.00 5.90 -7.58
CA GLN A 34 -9.70 6.25 -8.16
C GLN A 34 -9.49 7.77 -8.20
N LYS A 35 -8.23 8.18 -8.07
CA LYS A 35 -7.80 9.59 -8.13
C LYS A 35 -8.40 10.49 -7.04
N GLU A 36 -8.84 9.88 -5.94
CA GLU A 36 -9.37 10.59 -4.78
C GLU A 36 -8.53 10.27 -3.53
N VAL A 37 -8.55 11.18 -2.57
CA VAL A 37 -7.96 10.98 -1.25
C VAL A 37 -9.07 10.59 -0.30
N THR A 38 -9.00 9.38 0.24
CA THR A 38 -9.93 8.89 1.27
C THR A 38 -9.26 8.90 2.62
N ALA A 39 -9.81 9.62 3.59
CA ALA A 39 -9.31 9.67 4.95
C ALA A 39 -10.14 8.80 5.90
N LEU A 40 -9.47 7.92 6.65
CA LEU A 40 -10.08 7.13 7.72
C LEU A 40 -9.87 7.83 9.06
N ILE A 41 -10.94 8.30 9.67
CA ILE A 41 -10.91 9.04 10.94
C ILE A 41 -11.54 8.20 12.05
N GLY A 42 -10.95 8.24 13.23
CA GLY A 42 -11.46 7.52 14.41
C GLY A 42 -10.39 7.38 15.49
N PRO A 43 -10.76 6.93 16.69
CA PRO A 43 -9.87 6.79 17.84
C PRO A 43 -8.74 5.77 17.59
N SER A 44 -7.71 5.79 18.44
CA SER A 44 -6.64 4.79 18.40
C SER A 44 -7.22 3.39 18.65
N GLY A 45 -6.74 2.40 17.88
CA GLY A 45 -7.18 1.01 18.02
C GLY A 45 -8.51 0.65 17.36
N CYS A 46 -9.21 1.56 16.68
CA CYS A 46 -10.49 1.26 16.01
C CYS A 46 -10.37 0.50 14.67
N GLY A 47 -9.17 0.03 14.29
CA GLY A 47 -9.00 -0.82 13.12
C GLY A 47 -8.52 -0.13 11.83
N LYS A 48 -8.30 1.19 11.79
CA LYS A 48 -7.87 1.92 10.57
C LYS A 48 -6.64 1.30 9.91
N SER A 49 -5.58 1.08 10.69
CA SER A 49 -4.35 0.46 10.19
C SER A 49 -4.54 -0.99 9.80
N THR A 50 -5.44 -1.71 10.48
CA THR A 50 -5.82 -3.07 10.11
C THR A 50 -6.47 -3.11 8.74
N PHE A 51 -7.42 -2.19 8.48
CA PHE A 51 -8.07 -2.05 7.17
C PHE A 51 -7.06 -1.71 6.06
N ILE A 52 -6.19 -0.71 6.28
CA ILE A 52 -5.17 -0.31 5.29
C ILE A 52 -4.26 -1.50 4.95
N ARG A 53 -3.87 -2.32 5.94
CA ARG A 53 -3.05 -3.52 5.73
C ARG A 53 -3.78 -4.64 4.98
N CYS A 54 -5.10 -4.64 4.93
CA CYS A 54 -5.84 -5.59 4.09
C CYS A 54 -5.65 -5.28 2.59
N ILE A 55 -5.52 -3.99 2.21
CA ILE A 55 -5.45 -3.56 0.82
C ILE A 55 -4.17 -4.08 0.11
N ASN A 56 -3.07 -4.24 0.83
CA ASN A 56 -1.80 -4.77 0.28
C ASN A 56 -1.38 -6.10 0.92
N ARG A 57 -2.31 -6.77 1.60
CA ARG A 57 -2.08 -8.06 2.25
C ARG A 57 -0.93 -8.07 3.28
N MET A 58 -0.62 -6.90 3.89
CA MET A 58 0.37 -6.83 4.97
C MET A 58 -0.09 -7.53 6.27
N ASN A 59 -1.37 -7.87 6.39
CA ASN A 59 -1.85 -8.70 7.49
C ASN A 59 -1.37 -10.17 7.38
N ASP A 60 -1.01 -10.64 6.19
CA ASP A 60 -0.52 -12.01 5.96
C ASP A 60 0.83 -12.30 6.66
N VAL A 61 1.59 -11.27 7.02
CA VAL A 61 2.86 -11.44 7.77
C VAL A 61 2.65 -11.63 9.27
N ILE A 62 1.40 -11.64 9.72
CA ILE A 62 1.02 -11.81 11.13
C ILE A 62 0.34 -13.17 11.28
N ASP A 63 1.05 -14.15 11.79
CA ASP A 63 0.61 -15.56 11.86
C ASP A 63 -0.79 -15.76 12.45
N ILE A 64 -1.14 -14.95 13.46
CA ILE A 64 -2.45 -15.03 14.13
C ILE A 64 -3.54 -14.23 13.44
N CYS A 65 -3.22 -13.54 12.32
CA CYS A 65 -4.19 -12.72 11.62
C CYS A 65 -5.00 -13.58 10.63
N LYS A 66 -6.32 -13.44 10.69
CA LYS A 66 -7.25 -14.04 9.74
C LYS A 66 -8.09 -12.96 9.12
N VAL A 67 -8.12 -12.91 7.79
CA VAL A 67 -8.94 -11.99 7.00
C VAL A 67 -10.04 -12.79 6.34
N GLU A 68 -11.28 -12.35 6.48
CA GLU A 68 -12.48 -12.92 5.86
C GLU A 68 -13.22 -11.83 5.09
N GLY A 69 -13.97 -12.20 4.07
CA GLY A 69 -14.64 -11.27 3.15
C GLY A 69 -13.81 -11.04 1.90
N SER A 70 -14.13 -10.00 1.17
CA SER A 70 -13.56 -9.70 -0.15
C SER A 70 -12.91 -8.32 -0.16
N VAL A 71 -11.76 -8.23 -0.81
CA VAL A 71 -11.11 -6.95 -1.19
C VAL A 71 -10.75 -7.02 -2.65
N GLU A 72 -11.37 -6.17 -3.46
CA GLU A 72 -11.11 -6.05 -4.88
C GLU A 72 -10.31 -4.77 -5.18
N ILE A 73 -9.31 -4.86 -6.06
CA ILE A 73 -8.60 -3.70 -6.63
C ILE A 73 -8.75 -3.76 -8.14
N ASP A 74 -9.27 -2.69 -8.74
CA ASP A 74 -9.61 -2.64 -10.17
C ASP A 74 -10.53 -3.80 -10.61
N GLY A 75 -11.39 -4.28 -9.70
CA GLY A 75 -12.31 -5.39 -9.94
C GLY A 75 -11.69 -6.79 -9.79
N ALA A 76 -10.41 -6.88 -9.43
CA ALA A 76 -9.74 -8.16 -9.17
C ALA A 76 -9.67 -8.44 -7.67
N GLU A 77 -10.16 -9.62 -7.23
CA GLU A 77 -10.08 -10.07 -5.84
C GLU A 77 -8.62 -10.32 -5.44
N ILE A 78 -8.16 -9.71 -4.36
CA ILE A 78 -6.76 -9.81 -3.92
C ILE A 78 -6.51 -10.84 -2.83
N ASN A 79 -7.56 -11.40 -2.20
CA ASN A 79 -7.43 -12.39 -1.12
C ASN A 79 -7.35 -13.84 -1.63
N GLU A 80 -7.47 -14.06 -2.94
CA GLU A 80 -7.35 -15.37 -3.53
C GLU A 80 -5.93 -15.96 -3.34
N LYS A 81 -5.84 -17.29 -3.22
CA LYS A 81 -4.57 -17.99 -2.95
C LYS A 81 -3.55 -17.89 -4.09
N ASN A 82 -4.02 -17.70 -5.32
CA ASN A 82 -3.22 -17.59 -6.53
C ASN A 82 -2.70 -16.17 -6.82
N VAL A 83 -3.09 -15.18 -6.03
CA VAL A 83 -2.62 -13.81 -6.19
C VAL A 83 -1.15 -13.70 -5.78
N ASP A 84 -0.31 -13.23 -6.69
CA ASP A 84 1.07 -12.90 -6.40
C ASP A 84 1.14 -11.63 -5.53
N VAL A 85 1.50 -11.85 -4.26
CA VAL A 85 1.58 -10.79 -3.25
C VAL A 85 2.72 -9.80 -3.53
N VAL A 86 3.78 -10.25 -4.20
CA VAL A 86 4.92 -9.36 -4.57
C VAL A 86 4.46 -8.35 -5.60
N THR A 87 3.82 -8.82 -6.67
CA THR A 87 3.23 -7.95 -7.72
C THR A 87 2.13 -7.03 -7.14
N LEU A 88 1.32 -7.53 -6.20
CA LEU A 88 0.33 -6.69 -5.52
C LEU A 88 0.99 -5.53 -4.77
N ARG A 89 2.04 -5.80 -3.97
CA ARG A 89 2.75 -4.80 -3.17
C ARG A 89 3.60 -3.84 -3.99
N GLU A 90 4.02 -4.23 -5.17
CA GLU A 90 4.61 -3.32 -6.15
C GLU A 90 3.62 -2.22 -6.57
N LYS A 91 2.36 -2.59 -6.79
CA LYS A 91 1.28 -1.68 -7.22
C LYS A 91 0.64 -0.90 -6.08
N VAL A 92 0.65 -1.44 -4.86
CA VAL A 92 0.01 -0.87 -3.67
C VAL A 92 1.05 -0.56 -2.61
N GLY A 93 1.69 0.60 -2.76
CA GLY A 93 2.69 1.10 -1.80
C GLY A 93 2.06 1.43 -0.44
N MET A 94 2.86 1.33 0.62
CA MET A 94 2.45 1.68 1.98
C MET A 94 3.50 2.55 2.64
N VAL A 95 3.06 3.66 3.24
CA VAL A 95 3.90 4.51 4.09
C VAL A 95 3.59 4.17 5.55
N PHE A 96 4.60 3.75 6.29
CA PHE A 96 4.46 3.38 7.70
C PHE A 96 4.57 4.60 8.62
N GLN A 97 3.89 4.56 9.76
CA GLN A 97 3.96 5.63 10.76
C GLN A 97 5.38 5.81 11.32
N LYS A 98 6.12 4.72 11.52
CA LYS A 98 7.54 4.77 11.91
C LYS A 98 8.39 4.52 10.68
N PRO A 99 9.35 5.40 10.36
CA PRO A 99 10.29 5.15 9.28
C PRO A 99 11.13 3.92 9.60
N ASN A 100 11.35 3.09 8.60
CA ASN A 100 12.17 1.88 8.72
C ASN A 100 13.12 1.77 7.50
N PRO A 101 14.04 2.73 7.33
CA PRO A 101 14.99 2.67 6.24
C PRO A 101 16.02 1.54 6.48
N PHE A 102 16.51 0.97 5.40
CA PHE A 102 17.70 0.10 5.48
C PHE A 102 18.92 0.91 5.90
N PRO A 103 19.91 0.30 6.59
CA PRO A 103 21.18 0.94 6.95
C PRO A 103 22.08 1.11 5.71
N LYS A 104 21.63 1.89 4.76
CA LYS A 104 22.21 2.16 3.45
C LYS A 104 22.10 3.65 3.13
N SER A 105 22.68 4.08 2.01
CA SER A 105 22.52 5.45 1.52
C SER A 105 21.07 5.77 1.21
N ILE A 106 20.72 7.07 1.09
CA ILE A 106 19.40 7.53 0.63
C ILE A 106 19.12 6.96 -0.77
N TYR A 107 20.12 7.02 -1.64
CA TYR A 107 20.05 6.47 -2.99
C TYR A 107 19.69 4.99 -2.96
N ASP A 108 20.42 4.16 -2.20
CA ASP A 108 20.20 2.72 -2.15
C ASP A 108 18.83 2.35 -1.55
N ASN A 109 18.33 3.14 -0.60
CA ASN A 109 16.99 2.93 -0.06
C ASN A 109 15.91 3.15 -1.11
N ILE A 110 16.05 4.18 -1.95
CA ILE A 110 15.09 4.49 -3.02
C ILE A 110 15.23 3.50 -4.17
N ALA A 111 16.45 3.17 -4.57
CA ALA A 111 16.75 2.25 -5.66
C ALA A 111 16.38 0.79 -5.33
N TYR A 112 16.19 0.44 -4.05
CA TYR A 112 15.99 -0.95 -3.62
C TYR A 112 14.80 -1.62 -4.29
N GLY A 113 13.62 -0.97 -4.30
CA GLY A 113 12.44 -1.48 -4.99
C GLY A 113 12.66 -1.64 -6.51
N PRO A 114 13.08 -0.58 -7.22
CA PRO A 114 13.42 -0.63 -8.64
C PRO A 114 14.42 -1.74 -9.01
N ILE A 115 15.43 -1.99 -8.18
CA ILE A 115 16.40 -3.09 -8.40
C ILE A 115 15.70 -4.46 -8.33
N ILE A 116 14.91 -4.70 -7.29
CA ILE A 116 14.22 -5.99 -7.11
C ILE A 116 13.24 -6.28 -8.25
N HIS A 117 12.54 -5.25 -8.72
CA HIS A 117 11.54 -5.39 -9.79
C HIS A 117 12.11 -5.22 -11.21
N GLY A 118 13.42 -5.02 -11.34
CA GLY A 118 14.04 -4.85 -12.66
C GLY A 118 13.55 -3.61 -13.42
N ALA A 119 13.23 -2.52 -12.70
CA ALA A 119 12.63 -1.32 -13.28
C ALA A 119 13.63 -0.43 -14.04
N ALA A 120 14.94 -0.76 -14.02
CA ALA A 120 15.97 -0.05 -14.74
C ALA A 120 16.96 -1.03 -15.37
N GLU A 121 17.34 -0.79 -16.62
CA GLU A 121 18.29 -1.61 -17.36
C GLU A 121 19.74 -1.15 -17.18
N ASN A 122 19.92 0.10 -16.74
CA ASN A 122 21.23 0.71 -16.58
C ASN A 122 21.22 1.77 -15.47
N LYS A 123 22.42 2.28 -15.16
CA LYS A 123 22.62 3.25 -14.10
C LYS A 123 21.88 4.56 -14.35
N ASP A 124 21.90 5.07 -15.58
CA ASP A 124 21.27 6.37 -15.90
C ASP A 124 19.75 6.33 -15.70
N GLN A 125 19.11 5.21 -16.05
CA GLN A 125 17.69 4.99 -15.79
C GLN A 125 17.42 4.93 -14.29
N MET A 126 18.27 4.25 -13.50
CA MET A 126 18.14 4.18 -12.05
C MET A 126 18.30 5.56 -11.42
N ASP A 127 19.30 6.33 -11.83
CA ASP A 127 19.54 7.68 -11.36
C ASP A 127 18.32 8.59 -11.61
N ASN A 128 17.72 8.49 -12.79
CA ASN A 128 16.50 9.22 -13.14
C ASN A 128 15.29 8.79 -12.27
N ILE A 129 15.14 7.50 -11.98
CA ILE A 129 14.08 6.99 -11.09
C ILE A 129 14.25 7.58 -9.69
N VAL A 130 15.47 7.55 -9.14
CA VAL A 130 15.78 8.06 -7.80
C VAL A 130 15.52 9.56 -7.73
N GLU A 131 16.07 10.34 -8.67
CA GLU A 131 15.86 11.78 -8.73
C GLU A 131 14.38 12.15 -8.86
N THR A 132 13.66 11.50 -9.78
CA THR A 132 12.22 11.74 -9.98
C THR A 132 11.42 11.41 -8.73
N SER A 133 11.76 10.34 -8.02
CA SER A 133 11.09 9.93 -6.78
C SER A 133 11.29 10.96 -5.67
N LEU A 134 12.53 11.45 -5.52
CA LEU A 134 12.86 12.50 -4.55
C LEU A 134 12.17 13.83 -4.87
N LYS A 135 12.10 14.21 -6.17
CA LYS A 135 11.38 15.40 -6.61
C LYS A 135 9.88 15.29 -6.32
N LYS A 136 9.26 14.13 -6.60
CA LYS A 136 7.85 13.87 -6.29
C LYS A 136 7.55 13.93 -4.79
N ALA A 137 8.52 13.53 -3.96
CA ALA A 137 8.42 13.60 -2.51
C ALA A 137 8.76 15.00 -1.95
N ALA A 138 9.14 15.97 -2.80
CA ALA A 138 9.63 17.31 -2.43
C ALA A 138 10.89 17.26 -1.51
N LEU A 139 11.71 16.23 -1.64
CA LEU A 139 12.93 16.03 -0.83
C LEU A 139 14.22 16.28 -1.61
N TRP A 140 14.17 16.42 -2.93
CA TRP A 140 15.35 16.55 -3.78
C TRP A 140 16.33 17.62 -3.31
N ASP A 141 15.83 18.83 -3.07
CA ASP A 141 16.67 19.98 -2.71
C ASP A 141 17.32 19.84 -1.32
N GLU A 142 16.74 19.03 -0.45
CA GLU A 142 17.32 18.76 0.87
C GLU A 142 18.45 17.73 0.85
N VAL A 143 18.40 16.78 -0.11
CA VAL A 143 19.26 15.58 -0.05
C VAL A 143 20.21 15.41 -1.22
N LYS A 144 20.06 16.18 -2.31
CA LYS A 144 20.85 16.04 -3.55
C LYS A 144 22.38 16.12 -3.33
N ASP A 145 22.80 16.85 -2.31
CA ASP A 145 24.21 17.09 -1.98
C ASP A 145 24.71 16.24 -0.77
N ARG A 146 23.94 15.24 -0.37
CA ARG A 146 24.25 14.38 0.79
C ARG A 146 24.65 12.97 0.40
#